data_e1e8f4d1c21c03968ec7a21cbc5a63ba
#
_entry.id   e1e8f4d1c21c03968ec7a21cbc5a63ba
#
_cell.length_a   1.000
_cell.length_b   1.000
_cell.length_c   1.000
_cell.angle_alpha   90.00
_cell.angle_beta   90.00
_cell.angle_gamma   90.00
#
_symmetry.space_group_name_H-M   'P 1'
#
loop_
_entity.id
_entity.type
_entity.pdbx_description
1 polymer ?
#
loop_
_entity_poly.entity_id
_entity_poly.type
_entity_poly.pdbx_seq_one_letter_code
_entity_poly.pdbx_strand_id
1 'polypeptide(L)'
;MACVTLALSEGTTVQRSRPHAVLGVLALLASLLTLGLVSAPAAHADGPGVGSPWVVSLGDSYISGEAGRWAGSSNASSSRADALGSTAYWDTPSGEAINRCHRSKSAEVYLGGGVSGLNLACSGARTTTATGSDFKPGIDFYSNGAQQGQALMLQGFAGTHNVRMVAVSIGGNDFNFAGIVQQCVQDFLASPTWWKDYCKDDSSVTANFTAANVAAVKTRIATALQNVRTAMRGAGYADGSWTMLVQTYPSPVPNGGGFRYSESGYTRQSTGGCGFWNGDATWANSTALPTINGTVTGAIAQAGISNAKVLDLSSALNGRRLCETGVGLYEEVGLTSWTQPTAVDRTEWVNQIRTVTTCCSGSPYYIQEGLHPNYWAQLAFRSCVRQAYNGGAPRGGTCTRSGNGLVGGEPVMSLS
;
A
#
# COMPACT_ATOMS: atom_id res chain seq x y z
N MET A 1 -29.14 39.47 17.05
CA MET A 1 -30.14 39.94 17.99
C MET A 1 -30.12 39.02 19.17
N ALA A 2 -29.78 39.62 20.31
CA ALA A 2 -29.98 39.40 21.72
C ALA A 2 -29.33 38.11 22.28
N CYS A 3 -28.25 38.08 23.01
CA CYS A 3 -27.83 38.83 24.22
C CYS A 3 -28.84 38.74 25.41
N VAL A 4 -28.45 38.08 26.51
CA VAL A 4 -28.74 38.40 27.94
C VAL A 4 -27.93 37.38 28.79
N THR A 5 -26.89 37.61 29.47
CA THR A 5 -26.41 38.39 30.60
C THR A 5 -26.98 37.98 31.98
N LEU A 6 -26.02 37.54 32.83
CA LEU A 6 -25.85 37.76 34.30
C LEU A 6 -26.92 37.32 35.32
N ALA A 7 -26.45 36.65 36.37
CA ALA A 7 -26.46 37.26 37.73
C ALA A 7 -25.63 36.46 38.75
N LEU A 8 -24.83 37.17 39.47
CA LEU A 8 -24.09 36.83 40.71
C LEU A 8 -25.03 36.81 41.93
N SER A 9 -24.73 36.04 42.94
CA SER A 9 -24.98 36.49 44.32
C SER A 9 -24.08 35.77 45.34
N GLU A 10 -23.53 36.58 46.16
CA GLU A 10 -22.64 36.34 47.29
C GLU A 10 -23.33 35.70 48.49
N GLY A 11 -22.53 35.16 49.40
CA GLY A 11 -23.02 34.82 50.75
C GLY A 11 -21.94 34.16 51.62
N THR A 12 -21.17 34.99 52.28
CA THR A 12 -20.24 34.70 53.37
C THR A 12 -20.87 34.11 54.60
N THR A 13 -20.23 33.14 55.26
CA THR A 13 -20.06 33.17 56.73
C THR A 13 -18.88 32.31 57.20
N VAL A 14 -18.04 32.94 57.99
CA VAL A 14 -16.89 32.40 58.72
C VAL A 14 -17.33 31.79 60.04
N GLN A 15 -16.88 30.56 60.33
CA GLN A 15 -16.86 30.09 61.71
C GLN A 15 -15.58 29.34 62.05
N ARG A 16 -14.83 29.92 63.01
CA ARG A 16 -13.61 29.35 63.60
C ARG A 16 -13.94 28.24 64.57
N SER A 17 -13.21 27.12 64.51
CA SER A 17 -12.98 26.29 65.75
C SER A 17 -11.73 25.41 65.56
N ARG A 18 -10.78 25.70 66.37
CA ARG A 18 -9.68 25.07 67.11
C ARG A 18 -9.00 23.79 66.59
N PRO A 19 -7.67 23.71 66.73
CA PRO A 19 -6.79 22.68 66.22
C PRO A 19 -6.48 21.64 67.29
N HIS A 20 -6.78 20.38 67.04
CA HIS A 20 -6.16 19.21 67.69
C HIS A 20 -6.56 17.95 66.89
N ALA A 21 -5.83 17.60 65.89
CA ALA A 21 -5.77 16.21 65.32
C ALA A 21 -4.98 16.18 63.98
N VAL A 22 -3.82 16.81 63.89
CA VAL A 22 -3.06 16.86 62.63
C VAL A 22 -1.74 16.07 62.66
N LEU A 23 -1.35 15.50 63.80
CA LEU A 23 -0.07 14.77 63.89
C LEU A 23 -0.14 13.26 63.56
N GLY A 24 -1.35 12.67 63.50
CA GLY A 24 -1.47 11.23 63.23
C GLY A 24 -1.58 10.82 61.74
N VAL A 25 -1.97 11.75 60.88
CA VAL A 25 -2.24 11.45 59.46
C VAL A 25 -1.05 11.65 58.54
N LEU A 26 -0.10 12.48 58.97
CA LEU A 26 1.13 12.75 58.18
C LEU A 26 2.14 11.60 58.20
N ALA A 27 2.12 10.74 59.20
CA ALA A 27 3.00 9.57 59.28
C ALA A 27 2.55 8.38 58.41
N LEU A 28 1.21 8.26 58.13
CA LEU A 28 0.67 7.22 57.26
C LEU A 28 0.76 7.62 55.77
N LEU A 29 0.79 8.88 55.41
CA LEU A 29 0.95 9.33 54.03
C LEU A 29 2.39 9.29 53.57
N ALA A 30 3.36 9.40 54.48
CA ALA A 30 4.79 9.27 54.13
C ALA A 30 5.20 7.82 53.86
N SER A 31 4.54 6.81 54.44
CA SER A 31 4.83 5.40 54.19
C SER A 31 4.14 4.84 52.94
N LEU A 32 3.14 5.51 52.38
CA LEU A 32 2.50 5.15 51.11
C LEU A 32 3.20 5.77 49.88
N LEU A 33 4.07 6.78 50.06
CA LEU A 33 4.82 7.39 48.94
C LEU A 33 6.14 6.67 48.64
N THR A 34 6.59 5.74 49.48
CA THR A 34 7.85 4.98 49.21
C THR A 34 7.66 3.64 48.52
N LEU A 35 6.41 3.19 48.30
CA LEU A 35 6.10 1.94 47.59
C LEU A 35 5.74 2.12 46.09
N GLY A 36 5.83 3.32 45.55
CA GLY A 36 5.36 3.64 44.19
C GLY A 36 6.46 3.96 43.17
N LEU A 37 7.73 3.85 43.54
CA LEU A 37 8.81 3.85 42.55
C LEU A 37 9.12 2.43 42.07
N VAL A 38 8.11 1.73 41.55
CA VAL A 38 8.39 0.77 40.49
C VAL A 38 8.93 1.63 39.35
N SER A 39 10.27 1.69 39.21
CA SER A 39 10.89 2.19 37.99
C SER A 39 10.22 1.48 36.84
N ALA A 40 9.36 2.21 36.08
CA ALA A 40 8.96 1.74 34.78
C ALA A 40 10.27 1.28 34.10
N PRO A 41 10.32 0.05 33.55
CA PRO A 41 11.50 -0.35 32.81
C PRO A 41 11.78 0.80 31.85
N ALA A 42 13.00 1.34 31.90
CA ALA A 42 13.42 2.34 30.95
C ALA A 42 13.05 1.78 29.59
N ALA A 43 12.20 2.49 28.84
CA ALA A 43 11.94 2.14 27.48
C ALA A 43 13.33 2.13 26.84
N HIS A 44 13.89 0.94 26.63
CA HIS A 44 15.12 0.81 25.88
C HIS A 44 14.77 1.44 24.54
N ALA A 45 15.40 2.55 24.21
CA ALA A 45 15.35 3.06 22.86
C ALA A 45 15.90 1.91 22.00
N ASP A 46 15.02 1.28 21.20
CA ASP A 46 15.44 0.31 20.21
C ASP A 46 16.48 0.99 19.35
N GLY A 47 17.61 0.38 19.13
CA GLY A 47 18.68 0.90 18.28
C GLY A 47 18.89 -0.02 17.08
N PRO A 48 19.83 0.29 16.18
CA PRO A 48 20.11 -0.58 15.05
C PRO A 48 20.36 -2.03 15.51
N GLY A 49 19.47 -2.96 15.11
CA GLY A 49 19.57 -4.38 15.44
C GLY A 49 19.18 -4.77 16.87
N VAL A 50 18.63 -3.86 17.68
CA VAL A 50 18.24 -4.12 19.09
C VAL A 50 16.74 -3.87 19.24
N GLY A 51 16.05 -4.71 20.03
CA GLY A 51 14.63 -4.62 20.32
C GLY A 51 13.75 -5.44 19.37
N SER A 52 12.44 -5.17 19.37
CA SER A 52 11.47 -5.89 18.55
C SER A 52 11.76 -5.70 17.05
N PRO A 53 11.65 -6.76 16.25
CA PRO A 53 11.94 -6.66 14.82
C PRO A 53 10.90 -5.83 14.07
N TRP A 54 11.39 -5.05 13.10
CA TRP A 54 10.57 -4.26 12.19
C TRP A 54 10.75 -4.68 10.74
N VAL A 55 9.66 -4.62 10.00
CA VAL A 55 9.64 -4.64 8.53
C VAL A 55 9.17 -3.27 8.05
N VAL A 56 9.89 -2.68 7.12
CA VAL A 56 9.56 -1.35 6.56
C VAL A 56 9.26 -1.51 5.08
N SER A 57 8.17 -0.92 4.59
CA SER A 57 7.84 -0.87 3.16
C SER A 57 8.17 0.49 2.56
N LEU A 58 8.76 0.45 1.36
CA LEU A 58 9.06 1.61 0.52
C LEU A 58 8.55 1.33 -0.90
N GLY A 59 8.16 2.37 -1.59
CA GLY A 59 7.74 2.24 -2.98
C GLY A 59 6.52 3.05 -3.33
N ASP A 60 5.76 2.50 -4.27
CA ASP A 60 4.60 3.15 -4.87
C ASP A 60 3.25 2.64 -4.32
N SER A 61 2.19 2.81 -5.11
CA SER A 61 0.82 2.50 -4.73
C SER A 61 0.56 1.02 -4.44
N TYR A 62 1.26 0.09 -5.11
CA TYR A 62 1.04 -1.33 -4.93
C TYR A 62 1.41 -1.80 -3.52
N ILE A 63 2.51 -1.27 -2.98
CA ILE A 63 3.00 -1.61 -1.64
C ILE A 63 2.48 -0.64 -0.56
N SER A 64 2.02 0.59 -0.93
CA SER A 64 1.39 1.50 0.04
C SER A 64 0.05 0.97 0.54
N GLY A 65 -0.60 0.11 -0.23
CA GLY A 65 -1.93 -0.40 0.04
C GLY A 65 -3.04 0.44 -0.58
N GLU A 66 -2.76 1.14 -1.70
CA GLU A 66 -3.80 1.77 -2.53
C GLU A 66 -4.92 0.77 -2.81
N ALA A 67 -6.19 1.21 -2.74
CA ALA A 67 -7.39 0.37 -2.78
C ALA A 67 -7.55 -0.64 -1.62
N GLY A 68 -6.64 -0.70 -0.67
CA GLY A 68 -6.69 -1.63 0.47
C GLY A 68 -7.86 -1.40 1.44
N ARG A 69 -8.68 -0.36 1.23
CA ARG A 69 -9.96 -0.16 1.90
C ARG A 69 -10.99 -1.21 1.50
N TRP A 70 -10.99 -1.64 0.24
CA TRP A 70 -12.10 -2.33 -0.42
C TRP A 70 -11.84 -3.84 -0.55
N ALA A 71 -12.72 -4.64 -0.03
CA ALA A 71 -12.67 -6.10 -0.10
C ALA A 71 -13.49 -6.62 -1.31
N GLY A 72 -13.08 -6.31 -2.52
CA GLY A 72 -13.81 -6.56 -3.75
C GLY A 72 -14.53 -5.31 -4.29
N SER A 73 -15.43 -5.49 -5.23
CA SER A 73 -16.15 -4.41 -5.89
C SER A 73 -17.66 -4.64 -5.94
N SER A 74 -18.47 -3.57 -5.81
CA SER A 74 -19.93 -3.59 -5.95
C SER A 74 -20.43 -2.31 -6.58
N ASN A 75 -21.35 -2.43 -7.55
CA ASN A 75 -22.08 -1.31 -8.13
C ASN A 75 -23.40 -1.04 -7.39
N ALA A 76 -23.91 -2.02 -6.64
CA ALA A 76 -25.15 -1.88 -5.89
C ALA A 76 -24.98 -1.08 -4.59
N SER A 77 -23.90 -1.32 -3.85
CA SER A 77 -23.57 -0.57 -2.64
C SER A 77 -22.11 -0.74 -2.26
N SER A 78 -21.41 0.38 -2.07
CA SER A 78 -20.01 0.36 -1.59
C SER A 78 -19.85 -0.29 -0.22
N SER A 79 -20.88 -0.26 0.64
CA SER A 79 -20.84 -0.88 1.97
C SER A 79 -20.63 -2.40 1.92
N ARG A 80 -20.95 -3.06 0.79
CA ARG A 80 -20.70 -4.51 0.61
C ARG A 80 -19.21 -4.84 0.61
N ALA A 81 -18.38 -3.91 0.12
CA ALA A 81 -16.95 -4.07 -0.06
C ALA A 81 -16.10 -3.25 0.93
N ASP A 82 -16.69 -2.31 1.68
CA ASP A 82 -15.95 -1.39 2.56
C ASP A 82 -15.47 -2.08 3.83
N ALA A 83 -14.26 -2.64 3.81
CA ALA A 83 -13.69 -3.39 4.91
C ALA A 83 -13.06 -2.52 6.01
N LEU A 84 -12.57 -1.34 5.68
CA LEU A 84 -11.80 -0.50 6.61
C LEU A 84 -12.43 0.88 6.90
N GLY A 85 -13.50 1.23 6.21
CA GLY A 85 -14.18 2.51 6.40
C GLY A 85 -13.38 3.72 5.90
N SER A 86 -13.86 4.91 6.22
CA SER A 86 -13.30 6.18 5.75
C SER A 86 -11.89 6.50 6.28
N THR A 87 -11.45 5.82 7.34
CA THR A 87 -10.11 6.01 7.95
C THR A 87 -9.10 4.96 7.50
N ALA A 88 -9.38 4.26 6.41
CA ALA A 88 -8.54 3.17 5.87
C ALA A 88 -7.07 3.59 5.65
N TYR A 89 -6.87 4.82 5.21
CA TYR A 89 -5.56 5.39 4.84
C TYR A 89 -4.97 6.34 5.89
N TRP A 90 -5.61 6.48 7.04
CA TRP A 90 -5.09 7.32 8.10
C TRP A 90 -3.88 6.66 8.76
N ASP A 91 -2.72 7.22 8.55
CA ASP A 91 -1.45 6.85 9.18
C ASP A 91 -1.06 7.81 10.32
N THR A 92 -1.94 8.81 10.61
CA THR A 92 -1.94 9.65 11.80
C THR A 92 -3.31 9.62 12.48
N PRO A 93 -3.45 10.10 13.71
CA PRO A 93 -4.76 10.17 14.39
C PRO A 93 -5.83 11.01 13.69
N SER A 94 -5.44 11.94 12.81
CA SER A 94 -6.34 12.91 12.17
C SER A 94 -6.39 12.81 10.64
N GLY A 95 -5.64 11.90 10.02
CA GLY A 95 -5.61 11.77 8.56
C GLY A 95 -4.34 11.13 8.02
N GLU A 96 -4.04 11.38 6.77
CA GLU A 96 -2.78 10.99 6.13
C GLU A 96 -1.68 11.97 6.46
N ALA A 97 -0.49 11.50 6.84
CA ALA A 97 0.70 12.33 7.05
C ALA A 97 1.14 13.03 5.76
N ILE A 98 1.00 12.33 4.64
CA ILE A 98 1.24 12.85 3.29
C ILE A 98 -0.01 12.57 2.46
N ASN A 99 -0.64 13.64 2.02
CA ASN A 99 -1.91 13.57 1.30
C ASN A 99 -1.87 12.61 0.11
N ARG A 100 -2.87 11.72 0.04
CA ARG A 100 -3.04 10.74 -1.03
C ARG A 100 -1.84 9.78 -1.22
N CYS A 101 -1.06 9.53 -0.17
CA CYS A 101 -0.13 8.39 -0.17
C CYS A 101 -0.87 7.05 0.02
N HIS A 102 -2.07 7.08 0.56
CA HIS A 102 -2.96 5.94 0.76
C HIS A 102 -2.24 4.75 1.41
N ARG A 103 -1.58 5.00 2.56
CA ARG A 103 -0.94 3.98 3.39
C ARG A 103 -2.00 3.19 4.14
N SER A 104 -2.51 2.14 3.53
CA SER A 104 -3.65 1.39 4.08
C SER A 104 -3.28 0.63 5.35
N LYS A 105 -4.24 0.52 6.27
CA LYS A 105 -4.18 -0.38 7.43
C LYS A 105 -4.15 -1.86 7.04
N SER A 106 -4.57 -2.22 5.83
CA SER A 106 -4.45 -3.56 5.27
C SER A 106 -3.11 -3.83 4.58
N ALA A 107 -2.23 -2.83 4.42
CA ALA A 107 -0.98 -2.99 3.70
C ALA A 107 -0.17 -4.19 4.16
N GLU A 108 0.52 -4.80 3.23
CA GLU A 108 1.23 -6.08 3.39
C GLU A 108 2.36 -6.06 4.42
N VAL A 109 2.87 -4.87 4.78
CA VAL A 109 3.97 -4.70 5.75
C VAL A 109 3.59 -5.07 7.18
N TYR A 110 2.30 -5.10 7.52
CA TYR A 110 1.82 -5.37 8.88
C TYR A 110 1.70 -6.87 9.15
N LEU A 111 2.84 -7.55 9.30
CA LEU A 111 2.93 -9.01 9.40
C LEU A 111 2.29 -9.60 10.67
N GLY A 112 2.27 -8.86 11.78
CA GLY A 112 1.88 -9.41 13.08
C GLY A 112 2.90 -10.41 13.64
N GLY A 113 2.46 -11.25 14.61
CA GLY A 113 3.33 -12.31 15.14
C GLY A 113 4.60 -11.82 15.85
N GLY A 114 4.54 -10.65 16.51
CA GLY A 114 5.70 -10.05 17.19
C GLY A 114 6.63 -9.24 16.27
N VAL A 115 6.27 -9.08 15.01
CA VAL A 115 6.99 -8.23 14.04
C VAL A 115 6.19 -6.97 13.81
N SER A 116 6.78 -5.82 14.02
CA SER A 116 6.18 -4.51 13.77
C SER A 116 6.33 -4.11 12.29
N GLY A 117 5.40 -3.32 11.77
CA GLY A 117 5.42 -2.83 10.39
C GLY A 117 5.43 -1.31 10.33
N LEU A 118 6.21 -0.74 9.41
CA LEU A 118 6.14 0.69 9.06
C LEU A 118 5.96 0.83 7.56
N ASN A 119 4.92 1.56 7.15
CA ASN A 119 4.65 1.85 5.75
C ASN A 119 5.15 3.27 5.41
N LEU A 120 6.23 3.39 4.66
CA LEU A 120 6.76 4.66 4.14
C LEU A 120 6.43 4.87 2.65
N ALA A 121 5.87 3.85 1.99
CA ALA A 121 5.49 3.92 0.58
C ALA A 121 4.43 5.01 0.32
N CYS A 122 4.29 5.43 -0.92
CA CYS A 122 3.34 6.47 -1.28
C CYS A 122 2.74 6.21 -2.68
N SER A 123 1.42 6.23 -2.76
CA SER A 123 0.73 6.13 -4.05
C SER A 123 1.19 7.24 -5.02
N GLY A 124 1.50 6.85 -6.24
CA GLY A 124 2.05 7.75 -7.26
C GLY A 124 3.58 7.97 -7.17
N ALA A 125 4.26 7.41 -6.17
CA ALA A 125 5.71 7.56 -6.04
C ALA A 125 6.46 6.98 -7.24
N ARG A 126 7.52 7.67 -7.63
CA ARG A 126 8.54 7.23 -8.58
C ARG A 126 9.85 6.99 -7.83
N THR A 127 10.87 6.57 -8.55
CA THR A 127 12.22 6.41 -8.00
C THR A 127 12.76 7.70 -7.38
N THR A 128 12.31 8.88 -7.87
CA THR A 128 12.67 10.21 -7.37
C THR A 128 11.45 10.97 -6.88
N THR A 129 11.65 11.81 -5.87
CA THR A 129 10.60 12.63 -5.26
C THR A 129 10.02 13.63 -6.26
N ALA A 130 8.69 13.63 -6.38
CA ALA A 130 7.94 14.69 -7.06
C ALA A 130 7.63 15.82 -6.06
N THR A 131 7.97 17.05 -6.45
CA THR A 131 7.81 18.25 -5.62
C THR A 131 6.62 19.09 -6.09
N GLY A 132 6.24 20.08 -5.28
CA GLY A 132 5.14 21.00 -5.58
C GLY A 132 3.84 20.64 -4.88
N SER A 133 2.70 21.01 -5.47
CA SER A 133 1.37 20.86 -4.86
C SER A 133 0.93 19.39 -4.71
N ASP A 134 1.45 18.50 -5.54
CA ASP A 134 1.22 17.04 -5.46
C ASP A 134 2.52 16.33 -5.06
N PHE A 135 3.03 16.69 -3.88
CA PHE A 135 4.24 16.09 -3.32
C PHE A 135 4.07 14.57 -3.16
N LYS A 136 5.00 13.82 -3.78
CA LYS A 136 5.09 12.36 -3.67
C LYS A 136 6.53 11.95 -3.37
N PRO A 137 6.82 11.45 -2.17
CA PRO A 137 8.17 11.02 -1.82
C PRO A 137 8.62 9.84 -2.68
N GLY A 138 9.72 10.00 -3.40
CA GLY A 138 10.44 8.92 -4.08
C GLY A 138 11.39 8.19 -3.13
N ILE A 139 12.10 7.18 -3.63
CA ILE A 139 13.14 6.49 -2.86
C ILE A 139 14.48 7.23 -3.01
N ASP A 140 14.54 8.42 -2.46
CA ASP A 140 15.70 9.30 -2.48
C ASP A 140 15.91 10.00 -1.14
N PHE A 141 16.96 10.84 -1.05
CA PHE A 141 17.29 11.65 0.11
C PHE A 141 16.76 13.08 0.00
N TYR A 142 15.67 13.29 -0.74
CA TYR A 142 15.04 14.60 -0.82
C TYR A 142 14.71 15.13 0.58
N SER A 143 14.97 16.42 0.81
CA SER A 143 14.67 17.14 2.05
C SER A 143 14.30 18.58 1.76
N ASN A 144 13.11 19.00 2.17
CA ASN A 144 12.66 20.38 2.15
C ASN A 144 11.71 20.61 3.34
N GLY A 145 12.23 21.01 4.47
CA GLY A 145 11.47 21.11 5.70
C GLY A 145 10.89 19.78 6.16
N ALA A 146 9.56 19.71 6.28
CA ALA A 146 8.87 18.47 6.67
C ALA A 146 8.74 17.46 5.53
N GLN A 147 8.98 17.84 4.27
CA GLN A 147 8.91 16.97 3.11
C GLN A 147 10.22 16.20 2.94
N GLN A 148 10.16 14.89 3.00
CA GLN A 148 11.32 14.00 2.89
C GLN A 148 11.04 12.88 1.90
N GLY A 149 12.09 12.46 1.16
CA GLY A 149 12.08 11.24 0.37
C GLY A 149 12.10 10.01 1.27
N GLN A 150 11.63 8.88 0.74
CA GLN A 150 11.45 7.64 1.51
C GLN A 150 12.78 7.09 2.07
N ALA A 151 13.92 7.26 1.35
CA ALA A 151 15.21 6.83 1.84
C ALA A 151 15.67 7.62 3.07
N LEU A 152 15.41 8.95 3.09
CA LEU A 152 15.72 9.78 4.25
C LEU A 152 14.82 9.42 5.45
N MET A 153 13.52 9.20 5.21
CA MET A 153 12.58 8.72 6.24
C MET A 153 13.03 7.37 6.82
N LEU A 154 13.43 6.43 5.95
CA LEU A 154 13.96 5.12 6.37
C LEU A 154 15.21 5.28 7.25
N GLN A 155 16.16 6.12 6.85
CA GLN A 155 17.39 6.35 7.61
C GLN A 155 17.10 6.85 9.02
N GLY A 156 16.20 7.83 9.14
CA GLY A 156 15.81 8.38 10.45
C GLY A 156 15.15 7.32 11.33
N PHE A 157 14.24 6.53 10.77
CA PHE A 157 13.55 5.47 11.51
C PHE A 157 14.50 4.33 11.92
N ALA A 158 15.29 3.83 10.98
CA ALA A 158 16.18 2.70 11.21
C ALA A 158 17.26 3.01 12.26
N GLY A 159 17.67 4.28 12.41
CA GLY A 159 18.63 4.70 13.44
C GLY A 159 18.19 4.44 14.88
N THR A 160 16.89 4.22 15.11
CA THR A 160 16.29 4.02 16.44
C THR A 160 15.46 2.75 16.57
N HIS A 161 15.40 1.89 15.53
CA HIS A 161 14.58 0.68 15.52
C HIS A 161 15.35 -0.52 14.95
N ASN A 162 14.95 -1.73 15.34
CA ASN A 162 15.54 -2.99 14.85
C ASN A 162 14.91 -3.39 13.49
N VAL A 163 15.33 -2.75 12.40
CA VAL A 163 14.84 -3.07 11.04
C VAL A 163 15.53 -4.33 10.51
N ARG A 164 14.75 -5.40 10.34
CA ARG A 164 15.25 -6.70 9.86
C ARG A 164 15.02 -6.92 8.36
N MET A 165 13.99 -6.30 7.80
CA MET A 165 13.68 -6.41 6.39
C MET A 165 13.11 -5.09 5.87
N VAL A 166 13.51 -4.69 4.66
CA VAL A 166 12.95 -3.57 3.92
C VAL A 166 12.33 -4.12 2.64
N ALA A 167 11.00 -4.07 2.53
CA ALA A 167 10.26 -4.46 1.34
C ALA A 167 10.18 -3.28 0.37
N VAL A 168 10.44 -3.52 -0.92
CA VAL A 168 10.50 -2.47 -1.93
C VAL A 168 9.71 -2.87 -3.17
N SER A 169 8.73 -2.05 -3.58
CA SER A 169 8.01 -2.15 -4.85
C SER A 169 8.03 -0.78 -5.54
N ILE A 170 8.80 -0.62 -6.60
CA ILE A 170 9.03 0.67 -7.27
C ILE A 170 9.34 0.50 -8.75
N GLY A 171 8.96 1.47 -9.56
CA GLY A 171 9.28 1.56 -10.97
C GLY A 171 8.07 1.56 -11.90
N GLY A 172 6.90 1.09 -11.46
CA GLY A 172 5.67 1.11 -12.27
C GLY A 172 5.32 2.51 -12.75
N ASN A 173 5.42 3.51 -11.90
CA ASN A 173 5.17 4.91 -12.25
C ASN A 173 6.29 5.53 -13.10
N ASP A 174 7.50 5.00 -13.05
CA ASP A 174 8.60 5.39 -13.97
C ASP A 174 8.36 4.91 -15.39
N PHE A 175 7.57 3.84 -15.59
CA PHE A 175 7.01 3.39 -16.85
C PHE A 175 5.71 4.09 -17.25
N ASN A 176 5.27 5.12 -16.50
CA ASN A 176 4.01 5.84 -16.76
C ASN A 176 2.76 4.95 -16.67
N PHE A 177 2.72 4.03 -15.70
CA PHE A 177 1.63 3.06 -15.55
C PHE A 177 0.24 3.69 -15.61
N ALA A 178 0.01 4.78 -14.87
CA ALA A 178 -1.29 5.46 -14.85
C ALA A 178 -1.68 6.01 -16.24
N GLY A 179 -0.74 6.60 -16.98
CA GLY A 179 -0.98 7.10 -18.34
C GLY A 179 -1.31 5.97 -19.33
N ILE A 180 -0.64 4.82 -19.21
CA ILE A 180 -0.93 3.63 -20.02
C ILE A 180 -2.34 3.12 -19.76
N VAL A 181 -2.74 2.96 -18.48
CA VAL A 181 -4.09 2.53 -18.12
C VAL A 181 -5.14 3.50 -18.63
N GLN A 182 -4.90 4.80 -18.46
CA GLN A 182 -5.80 5.84 -18.93
C GLN A 182 -5.99 5.77 -20.45
N GLN A 183 -4.91 5.66 -21.21
CA GLN A 183 -4.96 5.54 -22.68
C GLN A 183 -5.79 4.32 -23.09
N CYS A 184 -5.48 3.14 -22.52
CA CYS A 184 -6.18 1.91 -22.90
C CYS A 184 -7.70 1.97 -22.62
N VAL A 185 -8.11 2.57 -21.51
CA VAL A 185 -9.56 2.75 -21.21
C VAL A 185 -10.19 3.78 -22.15
N GLN A 186 -9.48 4.85 -22.50
CA GLN A 186 -9.96 5.84 -23.46
C GLN A 186 -10.19 5.22 -24.83
N ASP A 187 -9.24 4.47 -25.36
CA ASP A 187 -9.34 3.81 -26.67
C ASP A 187 -10.46 2.77 -26.70
N PHE A 188 -10.61 2.00 -25.61
CA PHE A 188 -11.75 1.10 -25.46
C PHE A 188 -13.09 1.81 -25.52
N LEU A 189 -13.22 2.97 -24.91
CA LEU A 189 -14.47 3.76 -24.88
C LEU A 189 -14.72 4.54 -26.17
N ALA A 190 -13.66 4.95 -26.87
CA ALA A 190 -13.74 5.81 -28.05
C ALA A 190 -13.92 5.03 -29.36
N SER A 191 -13.55 3.74 -29.39
CA SER A 191 -13.57 2.94 -30.62
C SER A 191 -14.64 1.83 -30.59
N PRO A 192 -15.30 1.56 -31.73
CA PRO A 192 -16.28 0.48 -31.82
C PRO A 192 -15.59 -0.87 -32.01
N THR A 193 -16.30 -1.98 -31.67
CA THR A 193 -15.78 -3.35 -31.77
C THR A 193 -15.32 -3.74 -33.19
N TRP A 194 -15.90 -3.15 -34.23
CA TRP A 194 -15.53 -3.43 -35.63
C TRP A 194 -14.34 -2.61 -36.11
N TRP A 195 -13.91 -1.60 -35.35
CA TRP A 195 -12.67 -0.84 -35.56
C TRP A 195 -12.07 -0.49 -34.21
N LYS A 196 -11.37 -1.45 -33.61
CA LYS A 196 -10.75 -1.29 -32.33
C LYS A 196 -9.48 -0.46 -32.43
N ASP A 197 -9.41 0.57 -31.61
CA ASP A 197 -8.19 1.30 -31.34
C ASP A 197 -7.45 0.62 -30.20
N TYR A 198 -6.21 0.21 -30.41
CA TYR A 198 -5.43 -0.52 -29.41
C TYR A 198 -4.38 0.38 -28.80
N CYS A 199 -4.46 0.62 -27.52
CA CYS A 199 -3.49 1.44 -26.80
C CYS A 199 -2.06 0.91 -26.89
N LYS A 200 -1.88 -0.39 -27.04
CA LYS A 200 -0.56 -1.02 -27.24
C LYS A 200 0.19 -0.54 -28.48
N ASP A 201 -0.53 0.03 -29.44
CA ASP A 201 0.02 0.54 -30.70
C ASP A 201 0.26 2.06 -30.66
N ASP A 202 -0.22 2.74 -29.62
CA ASP A 202 -0.06 4.17 -29.43
C ASP A 202 1.38 4.56 -29.08
N SER A 203 1.83 5.66 -29.67
CA SER A 203 3.16 6.22 -29.38
C SER A 203 3.31 6.66 -27.92
N SER A 204 2.25 7.16 -27.28
CA SER A 204 2.21 7.51 -25.85
C SER A 204 2.43 6.31 -24.92
N VAL A 205 2.08 5.12 -25.38
CA VAL A 205 2.26 3.85 -24.66
C VAL A 205 3.58 3.21 -25.03
N THR A 206 3.86 3.02 -26.35
CA THR A 206 5.06 2.30 -26.84
C THR A 206 6.35 3.01 -26.49
N ALA A 207 6.37 4.35 -26.40
CA ALA A 207 7.54 5.13 -26.00
C ALA A 207 8.07 4.72 -24.61
N ASN A 208 7.19 4.25 -23.71
CA ASN A 208 7.59 3.80 -22.37
C ASN A 208 8.39 2.49 -22.40
N PHE A 209 8.26 1.69 -23.45
CA PHE A 209 8.88 0.36 -23.60
C PHE A 209 10.02 0.32 -24.61
N THR A 210 10.49 1.46 -25.11
CA THR A 210 11.70 1.49 -25.96
C THR A 210 12.92 1.01 -25.16
N ALA A 211 13.88 0.37 -25.83
CA ALA A 211 15.10 -0.13 -25.18
C ALA A 211 15.84 0.97 -24.40
N ALA A 212 15.85 2.20 -24.92
CA ALA A 212 16.48 3.35 -24.27
C ALA A 212 15.74 3.73 -22.96
N ASN A 213 14.40 3.79 -22.98
CA ASN A 213 13.64 4.11 -21.78
C ASN A 213 13.73 3.00 -20.75
N VAL A 214 13.62 1.71 -21.15
CA VAL A 214 13.79 0.56 -20.26
C VAL A 214 15.15 0.60 -19.56
N ALA A 215 16.24 0.89 -20.28
CA ALA A 215 17.57 1.03 -19.71
C ALA A 215 17.66 2.22 -18.71
N ALA A 216 17.03 3.35 -19.05
CA ALA A 216 16.99 4.52 -18.19
C ALA A 216 16.19 4.26 -16.90
N VAL A 217 15.01 3.61 -17.01
CA VAL A 217 14.20 3.21 -15.84
C VAL A 217 14.98 2.23 -14.97
N LYS A 218 15.62 1.22 -15.58
CA LYS A 218 16.46 0.26 -14.85
C LYS A 218 17.53 0.96 -14.00
N THR A 219 18.20 1.96 -14.58
CA THR A 219 19.22 2.75 -13.87
C THR A 219 18.62 3.55 -12.71
N ARG A 220 17.45 4.18 -12.90
CA ARG A 220 16.75 4.89 -11.84
C ARG A 220 16.35 3.97 -10.70
N ILE A 221 15.81 2.77 -11.00
CA ILE A 221 15.46 1.76 -9.99
C ILE A 221 16.72 1.31 -9.26
N ALA A 222 17.82 1.01 -9.97
CA ALA A 222 19.09 0.63 -9.35
C ALA A 222 19.58 1.69 -8.36
N THR A 223 19.50 2.98 -8.73
CA THR A 223 19.83 4.11 -7.84
C THR A 223 18.92 4.15 -6.62
N ALA A 224 17.61 3.96 -6.78
CA ALA A 224 16.67 3.92 -5.67
C ALA A 224 16.99 2.78 -4.68
N LEU A 225 17.33 1.59 -5.19
CA LEU A 225 17.78 0.47 -4.35
C LEU A 225 19.10 0.76 -3.63
N GLN A 226 20.04 1.45 -4.29
CA GLN A 226 21.28 1.92 -3.65
C GLN A 226 20.99 2.95 -2.56
N ASN A 227 19.99 3.82 -2.74
CA ASN A 227 19.56 4.78 -1.72
C ASN A 227 19.02 4.07 -0.48
N VAL A 228 18.24 2.98 -0.64
CA VAL A 228 17.81 2.15 0.49
C VAL A 228 19.00 1.58 1.27
N ARG A 229 20.00 1.02 0.56
CA ARG A 229 21.24 0.53 1.20
C ARG A 229 21.99 1.64 1.91
N THR A 230 22.10 2.80 1.28
CA THR A 230 22.76 3.98 1.86
C THR A 230 22.05 4.45 3.12
N ALA A 231 20.71 4.48 3.12
CA ALA A 231 19.90 4.81 4.28
C ALA A 231 20.15 3.86 5.46
N MET A 232 20.16 2.55 5.20
CA MET A 232 20.41 1.54 6.23
C MET A 232 21.84 1.64 6.78
N ARG A 233 22.84 1.85 5.91
CA ARG A 233 24.23 2.08 6.35
C ARG A 233 24.35 3.38 7.17
N GLY A 234 23.69 4.45 6.73
CA GLY A 234 23.65 5.73 7.46
C GLY A 234 22.96 5.64 8.82
N ALA A 235 22.04 4.66 8.98
CA ALA A 235 21.42 4.32 10.24
C ALA A 235 22.25 3.35 11.12
N GLY A 236 23.43 2.93 10.67
CA GLY A 236 24.35 2.08 11.45
C GLY A 236 24.24 0.58 11.15
N TYR A 237 23.54 0.15 10.08
CA TYR A 237 23.43 -1.26 9.73
C TYR A 237 24.55 -1.71 8.78
N ALA A 238 25.15 -2.87 9.07
CA ALA A 238 25.95 -3.61 8.10
C ALA A 238 25.03 -4.28 7.06
N ASP A 239 25.47 -4.42 5.81
CA ASP A 239 24.65 -5.01 4.73
C ASP A 239 24.12 -6.43 5.05
N GLY A 240 24.89 -7.24 5.79
CA GLY A 240 24.49 -8.61 6.17
C GLY A 240 23.52 -8.70 7.35
N SER A 241 23.19 -7.58 8.02
CA SER A 241 22.36 -7.58 9.23
C SER A 241 20.85 -7.40 8.95
N TRP A 242 20.48 -7.09 7.72
CA TRP A 242 19.12 -6.91 7.27
C TRP A 242 18.94 -7.45 5.84
N THR A 243 17.71 -7.54 5.37
CA THR A 243 17.41 -8.03 4.01
C THR A 243 16.56 -7.01 3.25
N MET A 244 16.92 -6.74 1.99
CA MET A 244 16.09 -6.03 1.05
C MET A 244 15.21 -7.03 0.30
N LEU A 245 13.88 -6.93 0.41
CA LEU A 245 12.92 -7.76 -0.31
C LEU A 245 12.32 -6.96 -1.46
N VAL A 246 12.81 -7.17 -2.68
CA VAL A 246 12.32 -6.47 -3.87
C VAL A 246 11.17 -7.25 -4.49
N GLN A 247 10.05 -6.59 -4.74
CA GLN A 247 8.84 -7.20 -5.26
C GLN A 247 8.68 -6.93 -6.76
N THR A 248 8.18 -7.94 -7.48
CA THR A 248 7.63 -7.76 -8.83
C THR A 248 6.17 -7.34 -8.76
N TYR A 249 5.64 -6.75 -9.85
CA TYR A 249 4.23 -6.38 -9.93
C TYR A 249 3.38 -7.58 -10.37
N PRO A 250 2.22 -7.80 -9.73
CA PRO A 250 1.25 -8.79 -10.17
C PRO A 250 0.46 -8.28 -11.38
N SER A 251 -0.06 -9.20 -12.18
CA SER A 251 -0.97 -8.85 -13.27
C SER A 251 -2.35 -8.46 -12.72
N PRO A 252 -2.84 -7.23 -12.95
CA PRO A 252 -4.13 -6.79 -12.44
C PRO A 252 -5.33 -7.24 -13.28
N VAL A 253 -5.13 -7.61 -14.55
CA VAL A 253 -6.17 -8.06 -15.48
C VAL A 253 -5.81 -9.40 -16.11
N PRO A 254 -6.79 -10.23 -16.52
CA PRO A 254 -6.50 -11.48 -17.23
C PRO A 254 -6.00 -11.23 -18.65
N ASN A 255 -5.46 -12.26 -19.31
CA ASN A 255 -5.31 -12.26 -20.75
C ASN A 255 -6.65 -12.05 -21.44
N GLY A 256 -6.66 -11.58 -22.69
CA GLY A 256 -7.87 -11.20 -23.41
C GLY A 256 -9.00 -12.20 -23.38
N GLY A 257 -8.71 -13.52 -23.48
CA GLY A 257 -9.71 -14.59 -23.39
C GLY A 257 -10.20 -14.90 -21.97
N GLY A 258 -9.61 -14.30 -20.92
CA GLY A 258 -9.94 -14.59 -19.53
C GLY A 258 -10.97 -13.65 -18.91
N PHE A 259 -11.46 -12.63 -19.62
CA PHE A 259 -12.48 -11.71 -19.12
C PHE A 259 -13.87 -12.37 -19.09
N ARG A 260 -14.64 -12.13 -18.01
CA ARG A 260 -16.04 -12.57 -17.92
C ARG A 260 -17.00 -11.71 -18.74
N TYR A 261 -16.63 -10.49 -19.07
CA TYR A 261 -17.41 -9.62 -19.96
C TYR A 261 -16.88 -9.65 -21.39
N SER A 262 -17.81 -9.67 -22.34
CA SER A 262 -17.47 -9.50 -23.76
C SER A 262 -16.74 -8.15 -23.99
N GLU A 263 -15.85 -8.11 -24.96
CA GLU A 263 -15.30 -6.85 -25.43
C GLU A 263 -16.29 -6.08 -26.36
N SER A 264 -17.42 -6.71 -26.73
CA SER A 264 -18.49 -6.05 -27.48
C SER A 264 -19.39 -5.24 -26.55
N GLY A 265 -19.70 -4.02 -26.95
CA GLY A 265 -20.44 -3.08 -26.12
C GLY A 265 -19.58 -2.58 -24.94
N TYR A 266 -20.14 -1.73 -24.12
CA TYR A 266 -19.39 -1.03 -23.08
C TYR A 266 -19.52 -1.66 -21.68
N THR A 267 -20.16 -2.81 -21.54
CA THR A 267 -20.41 -3.49 -20.24
C THR A 267 -19.10 -3.77 -19.49
N ARG A 268 -18.03 -4.10 -20.23
CA ARG A 268 -16.70 -4.33 -19.65
C ARG A 268 -16.23 -3.12 -18.84
N GLN A 269 -16.45 -1.88 -19.31
CA GLN A 269 -16.13 -0.68 -18.53
C GLN A 269 -17.28 -0.23 -17.64
N SER A 270 -18.51 -0.14 -18.17
CA SER A 270 -19.63 0.45 -17.45
C SER A 270 -20.09 -0.34 -16.25
N THR A 271 -19.95 -1.68 -16.28
CA THR A 271 -20.28 -2.60 -15.19
C THR A 271 -19.01 -3.11 -14.49
N GLY A 272 -18.05 -3.62 -15.27
CA GLY A 272 -16.87 -4.27 -14.74
C GLY A 272 -15.77 -3.30 -14.29
N GLY A 273 -15.70 -2.10 -14.86
CA GLY A 273 -14.60 -1.18 -14.60
C GLY A 273 -13.24 -1.68 -15.12
N CYS A 274 -13.26 -2.41 -16.25
CA CYS A 274 -12.08 -3.03 -16.84
C CYS A 274 -12.05 -2.87 -18.37
N GLY A 275 -12.26 -1.66 -18.86
CA GLY A 275 -12.36 -1.33 -20.27
C GLY A 275 -11.04 -1.47 -21.01
N PHE A 276 -10.68 -2.69 -21.34
CA PHE A 276 -9.50 -3.03 -22.15
C PHE A 276 -9.91 -3.91 -23.32
N TRP A 277 -9.35 -3.68 -24.49
CA TRP A 277 -9.45 -4.64 -25.58
C TRP A 277 -8.69 -5.93 -25.25
N ASN A 278 -9.13 -7.08 -25.77
CA ASN A 278 -8.44 -8.34 -25.56
C ASN A 278 -6.98 -8.32 -26.03
N GLY A 279 -6.71 -7.61 -27.14
CA GLY A 279 -5.35 -7.41 -27.64
C GLY A 279 -4.44 -6.67 -26.66
N ASP A 280 -4.96 -5.60 -26.05
CA ASP A 280 -4.24 -4.80 -25.05
C ASP A 280 -3.97 -5.56 -23.76
N ALA A 281 -4.99 -6.27 -23.25
CA ALA A 281 -4.83 -7.09 -22.05
C ALA A 281 -3.84 -8.25 -22.26
N THR A 282 -3.84 -8.86 -23.44
CA THR A 282 -2.84 -9.89 -23.79
C THR A 282 -1.45 -9.29 -23.87
N TRP A 283 -1.28 -8.15 -24.53
CA TRP A 283 0.01 -7.43 -24.60
C TRP A 283 0.48 -7.00 -23.19
N ALA A 284 -0.41 -6.52 -22.35
CA ALA A 284 -0.07 -6.13 -20.97
C ALA A 284 0.54 -7.32 -20.20
N ASN A 285 -0.05 -8.52 -20.34
CA ASN A 285 0.42 -9.73 -19.65
C ASN A 285 1.65 -10.38 -20.28
N SER A 286 1.78 -10.33 -21.62
CA SER A 286 2.86 -11.03 -22.33
C SER A 286 4.09 -10.15 -22.61
N THR A 287 3.96 -8.84 -22.54
CA THR A 287 5.02 -7.90 -22.93
C THR A 287 5.25 -6.81 -21.87
N ALA A 288 4.25 -5.99 -21.56
CA ALA A 288 4.44 -4.83 -20.68
C ALA A 288 4.87 -5.24 -19.27
N LEU A 289 4.08 -6.08 -18.60
CA LEU A 289 4.37 -6.53 -17.24
C LEU A 289 5.68 -7.33 -17.14
N PRO A 290 5.98 -8.31 -18.03
CA PRO A 290 7.28 -8.97 -18.03
C PRO A 290 8.45 -8.01 -18.23
N THR A 291 8.31 -6.97 -19.07
CA THR A 291 9.33 -5.93 -19.25
C THR A 291 9.55 -5.12 -17.98
N ILE A 292 8.47 -4.68 -17.32
CA ILE A 292 8.55 -3.95 -16.04
C ILE A 292 9.23 -4.84 -14.99
N ASN A 293 8.76 -6.06 -14.78
CA ASN A 293 9.28 -6.98 -13.77
C ASN A 293 10.74 -7.38 -14.05
N GLY A 294 11.08 -7.63 -15.31
CA GLY A 294 12.46 -7.89 -15.74
C GLY A 294 13.39 -6.68 -15.52
N THR A 295 12.85 -5.47 -15.65
CA THR A 295 13.59 -4.23 -15.36
C THR A 295 13.84 -4.09 -13.86
N VAL A 296 12.83 -4.33 -13.03
CA VAL A 296 12.94 -4.30 -11.56
C VAL A 296 13.97 -5.33 -11.07
N THR A 297 13.84 -6.58 -11.48
CA THR A 297 14.77 -7.65 -11.05
C THR A 297 16.18 -7.42 -11.59
N GLY A 298 16.30 -6.96 -12.83
CA GLY A 298 17.59 -6.62 -13.42
C GLY A 298 18.29 -5.43 -12.76
N ALA A 299 17.54 -4.52 -12.15
CA ALA A 299 18.09 -3.38 -11.41
C ALA A 299 18.82 -3.82 -10.12
N ILE A 300 18.44 -4.95 -9.52
CA ILE A 300 19.11 -5.51 -8.32
C ILE A 300 20.56 -5.83 -8.62
N ALA A 301 20.80 -6.53 -9.74
CA ALA A 301 22.15 -6.87 -10.18
C ALA A 301 22.96 -5.61 -10.50
N GLN A 302 22.35 -4.64 -11.21
CA GLN A 302 22.99 -3.36 -11.53
C GLN A 302 23.33 -2.54 -10.28
N ALA A 303 22.49 -2.60 -9.23
CA ALA A 303 22.73 -1.91 -7.96
C ALA A 303 23.84 -2.58 -7.12
N GLY A 304 24.22 -3.82 -7.42
CA GLY A 304 25.24 -4.57 -6.67
C GLY A 304 24.85 -4.86 -5.22
N ILE A 305 23.59 -5.22 -4.96
CA ILE A 305 23.06 -5.44 -3.59
C ILE A 305 23.05 -6.93 -3.29
N SER A 306 23.97 -7.38 -2.43
CA SER A 306 24.16 -8.79 -2.10
C SER A 306 23.11 -9.36 -1.14
N ASN A 307 22.51 -8.52 -0.30
CA ASN A 307 21.46 -8.88 0.66
C ASN A 307 20.04 -8.72 0.12
N ALA A 308 19.86 -8.55 -1.21
CA ALA A 308 18.55 -8.52 -1.84
C ALA A 308 18.00 -9.93 -2.08
N LYS A 309 16.69 -10.05 -1.87
CA LYS A 309 15.86 -11.20 -2.27
C LYS A 309 14.73 -10.70 -3.14
N VAL A 310 14.24 -11.56 -4.04
CA VAL A 310 13.09 -11.25 -4.90
C VAL A 310 11.85 -11.96 -4.34
N LEU A 311 10.78 -11.21 -4.16
CA LEU A 311 9.44 -11.72 -3.97
C LEU A 311 8.70 -11.57 -5.30
N ASP A 312 8.55 -12.67 -6.03
CA ASP A 312 7.83 -12.66 -7.29
C ASP A 312 6.32 -12.75 -7.04
N LEU A 313 5.62 -11.64 -7.29
CA LEU A 313 4.18 -11.51 -7.19
C LEU A 313 3.46 -11.64 -8.54
N SER A 314 4.16 -11.85 -9.65
CA SER A 314 3.60 -11.80 -11.01
C SER A 314 2.34 -12.65 -11.19
N SER A 315 2.25 -13.77 -10.49
CA SER A 315 1.12 -14.71 -10.53
C SER A 315 0.22 -14.69 -9.31
N ALA A 316 0.48 -13.81 -8.33
CA ALA A 316 -0.21 -13.83 -7.04
C ALA A 316 -1.73 -13.56 -7.13
N LEU A 317 -2.17 -12.85 -8.17
CA LEU A 317 -3.58 -12.50 -8.39
C LEU A 317 -4.30 -13.43 -9.39
N ASN A 318 -3.64 -14.45 -9.93
CA ASN A 318 -4.25 -15.35 -10.92
C ASN A 318 -5.52 -16.00 -10.38
N GLY A 319 -6.61 -15.92 -11.16
CA GLY A 319 -7.94 -16.40 -10.78
C GLY A 319 -8.74 -15.40 -9.92
N ARG A 320 -8.19 -14.21 -9.63
CA ARG A 320 -8.83 -13.16 -8.81
C ARG A 320 -8.64 -11.75 -9.39
N ARG A 321 -8.13 -11.64 -10.62
CA ARG A 321 -7.86 -10.37 -11.28
C ARG A 321 -9.15 -9.62 -11.60
N LEU A 322 -9.04 -8.36 -11.91
CA LEU A 322 -10.18 -7.53 -12.31
C LEU A 322 -10.89 -8.12 -13.52
N CYS A 323 -12.21 -8.30 -13.45
CA CYS A 323 -13.07 -8.89 -14.46
C CYS A 323 -12.69 -10.31 -14.95
N GLU A 324 -11.90 -11.04 -14.17
CA GLU A 324 -11.51 -12.40 -14.55
C GLU A 324 -12.69 -13.38 -14.44
N THR A 325 -12.76 -14.36 -15.34
CA THR A 325 -13.75 -15.43 -15.26
C THR A 325 -13.59 -16.22 -13.95
N GLY A 326 -14.71 -16.49 -13.27
CA GLY A 326 -14.73 -17.22 -11.99
C GLY A 326 -14.82 -16.32 -10.75
N VAL A 327 -14.67 -15.02 -10.90
CA VAL A 327 -14.94 -14.01 -9.85
C VAL A 327 -15.86 -12.93 -10.38
N GLY A 328 -16.43 -12.10 -9.50
CA GLY A 328 -17.36 -11.06 -9.92
C GLY A 328 -17.61 -10.00 -8.88
N LEU A 329 -18.51 -9.09 -9.22
CA LEU A 329 -19.07 -8.11 -8.28
C LEU A 329 -19.93 -8.84 -7.24
N TYR A 330 -20.10 -8.24 -6.06
CA TYR A 330 -20.92 -8.83 -5.00
C TYR A 330 -22.32 -9.25 -5.48
N GLU A 331 -22.99 -8.38 -6.25
CA GLU A 331 -24.31 -8.65 -6.82
C GLU A 331 -24.31 -9.76 -7.87
N GLU A 332 -23.25 -9.90 -8.65
CA GLU A 332 -23.12 -10.94 -9.67
C GLU A 332 -22.91 -12.32 -9.06
N VAL A 333 -22.19 -12.36 -7.93
CA VAL A 333 -21.90 -13.62 -7.24
C VAL A 333 -22.88 -13.90 -6.09
N GLY A 334 -23.94 -13.11 -5.95
CA GLY A 334 -25.00 -13.32 -4.94
C GLY A 334 -24.54 -13.11 -3.50
N LEU A 335 -23.57 -12.22 -3.28
CA LEU A 335 -23.06 -11.84 -1.96
C LEU A 335 -23.53 -10.43 -1.59
N THR A 336 -23.68 -10.17 -0.29
CA THR A 336 -24.17 -8.89 0.24
C THR A 336 -23.18 -8.21 1.17
N SER A 337 -22.10 -8.89 1.58
CA SER A 337 -21.08 -8.34 2.48
C SER A 337 -19.74 -9.05 2.29
N TRP A 338 -18.66 -8.28 2.45
CA TRP A 338 -17.28 -8.79 2.47
C TRP A 338 -17.01 -9.74 3.66
N THR A 339 -17.84 -9.69 4.70
CA THR A 339 -17.71 -10.58 5.87
C THR A 339 -18.22 -12.00 5.61
N GLN A 340 -18.89 -12.23 4.48
CA GLN A 340 -19.36 -13.59 4.13
C GLN A 340 -18.17 -14.50 3.81
N PRO A 341 -18.15 -15.74 4.31
CA PRO A 341 -16.97 -16.62 4.23
C PRO A 341 -16.40 -16.85 2.83
N THR A 342 -17.26 -16.81 1.79
CA THR A 342 -16.84 -17.01 0.41
C THR A 342 -16.49 -15.74 -0.36
N ALA A 343 -16.56 -14.56 0.29
CA ALA A 343 -16.31 -13.30 -0.38
C ALA A 343 -14.90 -13.24 -0.97
N VAL A 344 -13.90 -13.65 -0.21
CA VAL A 344 -12.50 -13.72 -0.65
C VAL A 344 -12.28 -14.58 -1.88
N ASP A 345 -13.07 -15.63 -2.04
CA ASP A 345 -12.92 -16.58 -3.16
C ASP A 345 -13.75 -16.23 -4.39
N ARG A 346 -14.79 -15.44 -4.22
CA ARG A 346 -15.77 -15.18 -5.28
C ARG A 346 -15.72 -13.74 -5.80
N THR A 347 -15.00 -12.85 -5.13
CA THR A 347 -14.83 -11.48 -5.57
C THR A 347 -13.42 -11.22 -6.11
N GLU A 348 -13.28 -10.14 -6.86
CA GLU A 348 -12.03 -9.68 -7.42
C GLU A 348 -11.08 -9.18 -6.32
N TRP A 349 -9.78 -9.36 -6.51
CA TRP A 349 -8.72 -8.84 -5.64
C TRP A 349 -8.08 -7.55 -6.19
N VAL A 350 -8.63 -7.03 -7.26
CA VAL A 350 -8.23 -5.77 -7.89
C VAL A 350 -9.45 -4.86 -7.96
N ASN A 351 -9.26 -3.60 -7.63
CA ASN A 351 -10.33 -2.61 -7.58
C ASN A 351 -10.75 -2.16 -8.98
N GLN A 352 -12.05 -1.94 -9.18
CA GLN A 352 -12.62 -1.44 -10.44
C GLN A 352 -12.05 -0.06 -10.82
N ILE A 353 -11.83 0.15 -12.13
CA ILE A 353 -11.59 1.49 -12.68
C ILE A 353 -12.92 2.21 -12.78
N ARG A 354 -13.14 3.16 -11.88
CA ARG A 354 -14.31 4.02 -11.90
C ARG A 354 -13.95 5.37 -12.52
N THR A 355 -14.82 5.81 -13.43
CA THR A 355 -14.75 7.14 -14.02
C THR A 355 -15.86 8.00 -13.44
N VAL A 356 -15.53 9.18 -12.94
CA VAL A 356 -16.52 10.20 -12.59
C VAL A 356 -16.39 11.34 -13.60
N THR A 357 -17.51 11.75 -14.18
CA THR A 357 -17.56 12.98 -14.97
C THR A 357 -17.49 14.15 -14.00
N THR A 358 -16.38 14.91 -14.04
CA THR A 358 -16.38 16.24 -13.44
C THR A 358 -17.25 17.12 -14.30
N CYS A 359 -18.29 17.73 -13.70
CA CYS A 359 -19.09 18.68 -14.44
C CYS A 359 -18.16 19.74 -15.06
N CYS A 360 -18.33 20.02 -16.34
CA CYS A 360 -17.76 21.13 -17.09
C CYS A 360 -16.41 20.94 -17.79
N SER A 361 -15.69 19.84 -17.67
CA SER A 361 -14.40 19.66 -18.38
C SER A 361 -14.39 18.60 -19.48
N GLY A 362 -15.44 17.80 -19.61
CA GLY A 362 -15.54 16.75 -20.66
C GLY A 362 -14.54 15.59 -20.55
N SER A 363 -13.59 15.65 -19.64
CA SER A 363 -12.62 14.58 -19.41
C SER A 363 -13.04 13.71 -18.23
N PRO A 364 -13.09 12.37 -18.38
CA PRO A 364 -13.38 11.49 -17.27
C PRO A 364 -12.23 11.57 -16.24
N TYR A 365 -12.59 11.77 -14.96
CA TYR A 365 -11.65 11.65 -13.85
C TYR A 365 -11.60 10.20 -13.40
N TYR A 366 -10.41 9.63 -13.39
CA TYR A 366 -10.18 8.28 -12.89
C TYR A 366 -9.95 8.29 -11.39
N ILE A 367 -10.69 7.47 -10.66
CA ILE A 367 -10.47 7.33 -9.23
C ILE A 367 -9.11 6.65 -9.01
N GLN A 368 -8.28 7.24 -8.17
CA GLN A 368 -6.92 6.82 -7.89
C GLN A 368 -6.80 5.33 -7.53
N GLU A 369 -7.77 4.79 -6.78
CA GLU A 369 -7.81 3.39 -6.35
C GLU A 369 -8.06 2.36 -7.47
N GLY A 370 -8.44 2.82 -8.69
CA GLY A 370 -8.70 1.91 -9.82
C GLY A 370 -7.48 1.09 -10.22
N LEU A 371 -7.69 -0.18 -10.57
CA LEU A 371 -6.67 -1.14 -11.00
C LEU A 371 -5.58 -1.44 -9.97
N HIS A 372 -5.82 -1.17 -8.70
CA HIS A 372 -4.90 -1.49 -7.60
C HIS A 372 -5.31 -2.73 -6.83
N PRO A 373 -4.33 -3.44 -6.22
CA PRO A 373 -4.59 -4.55 -5.31
C PRO A 373 -5.45 -4.10 -4.13
N ASN A 374 -6.61 -4.71 -3.98
CA ASN A 374 -7.56 -4.35 -2.95
C ASN A 374 -7.25 -5.02 -1.58
N TYR A 375 -8.17 -4.92 -0.62
CA TYR A 375 -8.03 -5.49 0.72
C TYR A 375 -7.60 -6.97 0.70
N TRP A 376 -8.24 -7.81 -0.13
CA TRP A 376 -7.90 -9.23 -0.23
C TRP A 376 -6.50 -9.44 -0.79
N ALA A 377 -6.12 -8.70 -1.82
CA ALA A 377 -4.79 -8.78 -2.40
C ALA A 377 -3.71 -8.31 -1.42
N GLN A 378 -3.94 -7.22 -0.68
CA GLN A 378 -3.00 -6.73 0.34
C GLN A 378 -2.78 -7.78 1.44
N LEU A 379 -3.83 -8.48 1.88
CA LEU A 379 -3.72 -9.57 2.84
C LEU A 379 -3.02 -10.80 2.25
N ALA A 380 -3.25 -11.10 0.96
CA ALA A 380 -2.55 -12.17 0.25
C ALA A 380 -1.04 -11.88 0.15
N PHE A 381 -0.66 -10.65 -0.21
CA PHE A 381 0.74 -10.23 -0.25
C PHE A 381 1.36 -10.25 1.15
N ARG A 382 0.61 -9.81 2.19
CA ARG A 382 1.05 -9.92 3.59
C ARG A 382 1.40 -11.35 3.97
N SER A 383 0.58 -12.32 3.58
CA SER A 383 0.86 -13.75 3.79
C SER A 383 2.19 -14.15 3.14
N CYS A 384 2.45 -13.71 1.90
CA CYS A 384 3.71 -14.00 1.20
C CYS A 384 4.91 -13.26 1.79
N VAL A 385 4.76 -11.98 2.17
CA VAL A 385 5.82 -11.21 2.85
C VAL A 385 6.18 -11.84 4.20
N ARG A 386 5.18 -12.36 4.95
CA ARG A 386 5.44 -13.11 6.20
C ARG A 386 6.21 -14.39 5.94
N GLN A 387 5.87 -15.15 4.90
CA GLN A 387 6.61 -16.35 4.50
C GLN A 387 8.02 -16.01 4.01
N ALA A 388 8.17 -14.85 3.33
CA ALA A 388 9.48 -14.33 2.92
C ALA A 388 10.32 -13.87 4.12
N TYR A 389 9.71 -13.25 5.14
CA TYR A 389 10.37 -12.89 6.39
C TYR A 389 10.88 -14.13 7.17
N ASN A 390 10.18 -15.25 7.08
CA ASN A 390 10.59 -16.58 7.54
C ASN A 390 11.17 -16.58 8.97
N GLY A 391 10.45 -15.97 9.92
CA GLY A 391 10.87 -15.92 11.31
C GLY A 391 12.19 -15.18 11.57
N GLY A 392 12.60 -14.29 10.69
CA GLY A 392 13.85 -13.51 10.80
C GLY A 392 15.03 -14.05 9.99
N ALA A 393 14.80 -15.10 9.18
CA ALA A 393 15.74 -15.62 8.19
C ALA A 393 15.18 -15.40 6.76
N PRO A 394 15.17 -14.16 6.23
CA PRO A 394 14.42 -13.83 5.03
C PRO A 394 14.87 -14.59 3.78
N ARG A 395 13.89 -14.99 2.96
CA ARG A 395 14.08 -15.69 1.68
C ARG A 395 13.27 -15.03 0.56
N GLY A 396 13.70 -15.24 -0.68
CA GLY A 396 12.90 -14.95 -1.87
C GLY A 396 12.00 -16.13 -2.25
N GLY A 397 11.25 -15.94 -3.31
CA GLY A 397 10.41 -16.97 -3.90
C GLY A 397 9.27 -16.41 -4.72
N THR A 398 8.47 -17.30 -5.32
CA THR A 398 7.28 -16.96 -6.09
C THR A 398 6.04 -17.16 -5.23
N CYS A 399 5.25 -16.10 -5.11
CA CYS A 399 4.00 -16.09 -4.35
C CYS A 399 2.83 -16.51 -5.24
N THR A 400 2.12 -17.57 -4.86
CA THR A 400 0.93 -18.05 -5.56
C THR A 400 -0.18 -18.40 -4.59
N ARG A 401 -1.42 -18.32 -5.04
CA ARG A 401 -2.56 -18.84 -4.28
C ARG A 401 -2.52 -20.37 -4.24
N SER A 402 -2.59 -20.93 -3.05
CA SER A 402 -2.49 -22.38 -2.83
C SER A 402 -3.77 -23.03 -2.27
N GLY A 403 -4.78 -22.22 -1.93
CA GLY A 403 -6.06 -22.72 -1.42
C GLY A 403 -7.17 -21.68 -1.51
N ASN A 404 -8.34 -22.02 -0.96
CA ASN A 404 -9.50 -21.15 -0.83
C ASN A 404 -9.70 -20.74 0.63
N GLY A 405 -10.50 -19.69 0.83
CA GLY A 405 -10.83 -19.15 2.15
C GLY A 405 -9.69 -18.39 2.80
N LEU A 406 -9.81 -18.21 4.11
CA LEU A 406 -8.89 -17.46 4.94
C LEU A 406 -8.25 -18.38 6.00
N VAL A 407 -6.96 -18.25 6.22
CA VAL A 407 -6.24 -18.84 7.34
C VAL A 407 -5.60 -17.70 8.14
N GLY A 408 -5.93 -17.62 9.42
CA GLY A 408 -5.48 -16.49 10.25
C GLY A 408 -5.98 -15.12 9.76
N GLY A 409 -7.11 -15.08 9.04
CA GLY A 409 -7.68 -13.86 8.47
C GLY A 409 -7.10 -13.43 7.13
N GLU A 410 -6.21 -14.24 6.52
CA GLU A 410 -5.56 -13.94 5.24
C GLU A 410 -5.84 -15.03 4.20
N PRO A 411 -5.89 -14.68 2.90
CA PRO A 411 -5.98 -15.66 1.82
C PRO A 411 -4.86 -16.72 1.90
N VAL A 412 -5.18 -17.94 1.47
CA VAL A 412 -4.24 -19.07 1.52
C VAL A 412 -3.23 -18.96 0.39
N MET A 413 -2.02 -18.50 0.73
CA MET A 413 -0.92 -18.29 -0.19
C MET A 413 0.26 -19.22 0.12
N SER A 414 1.07 -19.51 -0.90
CA SER A 414 2.33 -20.25 -0.80
C SER A 414 3.47 -19.46 -1.44
N LEU A 415 4.60 -19.44 -0.76
CA LEU A 415 5.87 -18.94 -1.28
C LEU A 415 6.79 -20.13 -1.56
N SER A 416 7.01 -20.42 -2.84
CA SER A 416 7.86 -21.52 -3.34
C SER A 416 9.18 -21.01 -3.93
#